data_67397189eb2e809ff16bc6adda10bcc1
#
_entry.id   67397189eb2e809ff16bc6adda10bcc1
#
_cell.length_a   1.000
_cell.length_b   1.000
_cell.length_c   1.000
_cell.angle_alpha   90.00
_cell.angle_beta   90.00
_cell.angle_gamma   90.00
#
_symmetry.space_group_name_H-M   'P 1'
#
loop_
_entity.id
_entity.type
_entity.pdbx_description
1 polymer ?
#
loop_
_entity_poly.entity_id
_entity_poly.type
_entity_poly.pdbx_seq_one_letter_code
_entity_poly.pdbx_strand_id
1 'polypeptide(L)'
;VGYNSETGTKYAASIANSVFVDLVSGSTLEEAVDAAIDKIGKYQIFAVGDYKIYSYPKICCSEKSKQLKFGTPSIMDGGFENAFDYWETNYGDVRLVQALANFTPPEGSFMALISSGLGTQVDSDAAIFQRFKVPITATRLKFMYNVISEEPSEFVGSTFDDRFEVTITDSNNTVTQVVYESINTSSWISLPGGQSDGGIFNGGDGTAFHTEWKNVSFDISLFAGQYITLKLRTWDVGDSAFDTAALIDRVLVE
;
A
#
# COMPACT_ATOMS: atom_id res chain seq x y z
N VAL A 1 18.44 -5.38 24.23
CA VAL A 1 19.69 -4.94 23.63
C VAL A 1 19.52 -3.47 23.35
N GLY A 2 20.15 -2.64 24.18
CA GLY A 2 20.10 -1.20 23.98
C GLY A 2 20.91 -0.86 22.74
N TYR A 3 20.25 -0.42 21.69
CA TYR A 3 20.88 0.41 20.71
C TYR A 3 21.47 1.60 21.49
N ASN A 4 22.75 1.81 21.37
CA ASN A 4 23.28 3.08 21.81
C ASN A 4 22.72 4.12 20.84
N SER A 5 21.57 4.70 21.22
CA SER A 5 20.78 5.62 20.39
C SER A 5 21.61 6.80 19.89
N GLU A 6 22.59 7.22 20.67
CA GLU A 6 23.52 8.29 20.26
C GLU A 6 24.41 7.92 19.07
N THR A 7 24.91 6.68 19.01
CA THR A 7 25.79 6.27 17.93
C THR A 7 25.04 6.11 16.62
N GLY A 8 23.87 5.47 16.66
CA GLY A 8 23.00 5.32 15.49
C GLY A 8 22.54 6.68 14.93
N THR A 9 22.15 7.60 15.80
CA THR A 9 21.72 8.95 15.40
C THR A 9 22.86 9.76 14.79
N LYS A 10 24.07 9.66 15.34
CA LYS A 10 25.26 10.35 14.80
C LYS A 10 25.63 9.84 13.41
N TYR A 11 25.52 8.53 13.16
CA TYR A 11 25.79 7.97 11.84
C TYR A 11 24.72 8.38 10.81
N ALA A 12 23.45 8.30 11.15
CA ALA A 12 22.38 8.74 10.27
C ALA A 12 22.52 10.23 9.90
N ALA A 13 22.82 11.07 10.88
CA ALA A 13 23.06 12.49 10.65
C ALA A 13 24.31 12.75 9.79
N SER A 14 25.37 11.97 9.97
CA SER A 14 26.60 12.09 9.17
C SER A 14 26.35 11.70 7.70
N ILE A 15 25.57 10.66 7.46
CA ILE A 15 25.21 10.23 6.11
C ILE A 15 24.33 11.29 5.43
N ALA A 16 23.27 11.74 6.10
CA ALA A 16 22.40 12.76 5.57
C ALA A 16 23.15 14.06 5.24
N ASN A 17 24.08 14.45 6.11
CA ASN A 17 24.89 15.64 5.89
C ASN A 17 25.88 15.45 4.72
N SER A 18 26.46 14.27 4.55
CA SER A 18 27.33 13.97 3.41
C SER A 18 26.59 14.05 2.08
N VAL A 19 25.40 13.42 1.99
CA VAL A 19 24.56 13.50 0.81
C VAL A 19 24.16 14.95 0.52
N PHE A 20 23.78 15.71 1.53
CA PHE A 20 23.40 17.11 1.38
C PHE A 20 24.57 17.97 0.87
N VAL A 21 25.75 17.80 1.40
CA VAL A 21 26.95 18.54 0.97
C VAL A 21 27.30 18.23 -0.48
N ASP A 22 27.24 16.97 -0.88
CA ASP A 22 27.54 16.58 -2.26
C ASP A 22 26.49 17.11 -3.24
N LEU A 23 25.20 17.14 -2.89
CA LEU A 23 24.14 17.77 -3.68
C LEU A 23 24.33 19.27 -3.83
N VAL A 24 24.70 19.98 -2.76
CA VAL A 24 24.97 21.43 -2.80
C VAL A 24 26.21 21.75 -3.63
N SER A 25 27.16 20.84 -3.74
CA SER A 25 28.35 20.97 -4.57
C SER A 25 28.09 20.69 -6.06
N GLY A 26 26.87 20.32 -6.43
CA GLY A 26 26.45 20.12 -7.80
C GLY A 26 26.48 18.68 -8.30
N SER A 27 26.70 17.72 -7.41
CA SER A 27 26.56 16.30 -7.74
C SER A 27 25.11 15.93 -8.00
N THR A 28 24.90 14.91 -8.84
CA THR A 28 23.59 14.29 -8.96
C THR A 28 23.24 13.56 -7.66
N LEU A 29 21.96 13.29 -7.42
CA LEU A 29 21.51 12.54 -6.24
C LEU A 29 22.16 11.14 -6.20
N GLU A 30 22.31 10.49 -7.35
CA GLU A 30 22.94 9.19 -7.50
C GLU A 30 24.41 9.23 -7.05
N GLU A 31 25.19 10.18 -7.57
CA GLU A 31 26.59 10.38 -7.20
C GLU A 31 26.76 10.71 -5.71
N ALA A 32 25.88 11.53 -5.16
CA ALA A 32 25.92 11.90 -3.74
C ALA A 32 25.59 10.71 -2.82
N VAL A 33 24.66 9.87 -3.20
CA VAL A 33 24.28 8.65 -2.47
C VAL A 33 25.41 7.61 -2.57
N ASP A 34 25.97 7.39 -3.75
CA ASP A 34 27.07 6.44 -3.95
C ASP A 34 28.32 6.85 -3.15
N ALA A 35 28.66 8.14 -3.15
CA ALA A 35 29.75 8.66 -2.34
C ALA A 35 29.52 8.49 -0.82
N ALA A 36 28.27 8.65 -0.37
CA ALA A 36 27.93 8.41 1.03
C ALA A 36 28.02 6.92 1.41
N ILE A 37 27.58 6.02 0.53
CA ILE A 37 27.67 4.56 0.71
C ILE A 37 29.13 4.11 0.74
N ASP A 38 29.99 4.62 -0.15
CA ASP A 38 31.41 4.29 -0.16
C ASP A 38 32.12 4.71 1.15
N LYS A 39 31.75 5.85 1.70
CA LYS A 39 32.22 6.31 3.02
C LYS A 39 31.78 5.37 4.15
N ILE A 40 30.54 4.85 4.10
CA ILE A 40 30.03 3.90 5.11
C ILE A 40 30.72 2.55 4.99
N GLY A 41 30.93 2.06 3.77
CA GLY A 41 31.59 0.78 3.51
C GLY A 41 33.05 0.71 4.01
N LYS A 42 33.69 1.86 4.26
CA LYS A 42 35.04 1.95 4.85
C LYS A 42 35.04 1.82 6.36
N TYR A 43 33.90 1.95 7.02
CA TYR A 43 33.79 1.77 8.46
C TYR A 43 33.21 0.39 8.74
N GLN A 44 34.05 -0.55 9.18
CA GLN A 44 33.56 -1.84 9.65
C GLN A 44 32.66 -1.63 10.86
N ILE A 45 31.39 -1.91 10.70
CA ILE A 45 30.45 -1.93 11.81
C ILE A 45 30.62 -3.27 12.53
N PHE A 46 31.24 -3.24 13.69
CA PHE A 46 31.34 -4.41 14.55
C PHE A 46 30.00 -4.62 15.24
N ALA A 47 29.30 -5.71 14.87
CA ALA A 47 28.20 -6.21 15.66
C ALA A 47 28.75 -7.00 16.84
N VAL A 48 28.42 -6.59 18.04
CA VAL A 48 28.67 -7.35 19.26
C VAL A 48 27.37 -8.08 19.62
N GLY A 49 27.36 -9.40 19.42
CA GLY A 49 26.25 -10.28 19.72
C GLY A 49 25.67 -11.02 18.51
N ASP A 50 24.77 -11.96 18.75
CA ASP A 50 24.17 -12.87 17.74
C ASP A 50 23.21 -12.21 16.74
N TYR A 51 23.29 -10.92 16.55
CA TYR A 51 22.50 -10.20 15.56
C TYR A 51 23.23 -10.14 14.24
N LYS A 52 22.67 -10.82 13.24
CA LYS A 52 23.09 -10.62 11.84
C LYS A 52 22.71 -9.20 11.44
N ILE A 53 23.68 -8.30 11.47
CA ILE A 53 23.55 -7.04 10.76
C ILE A 53 23.60 -7.42 9.29
N TYR A 54 22.44 -7.35 8.63
CA TYR A 54 22.42 -7.38 7.19
C TYR A 54 23.11 -6.09 6.74
N SER A 55 24.39 -6.20 6.42
CA SER A 55 25.07 -5.13 5.71
C SER A 55 24.35 -4.95 4.39
N TYR A 56 23.85 -3.78 4.15
CA TYR A 56 23.24 -3.37 2.88
C TYR A 56 24.27 -2.77 1.88
N PRO A 57 25.45 -3.35 1.62
CA PRO A 57 26.31 -2.86 0.54
C PRO A 57 25.95 -3.44 -0.83
N LYS A 58 24.98 -4.35 -0.92
CA LYS A 58 24.58 -4.97 -2.19
C LYS A 58 23.23 -4.53 -2.72
N ILE A 59 22.53 -3.64 -2.05
CA ILE A 59 21.21 -3.17 -2.52
C ILE A 59 21.37 -2.13 -3.63
N CYS A 60 22.49 -1.45 -3.71
CA CYS A 60 22.73 -0.44 -4.75
C CYS A 60 23.37 -0.95 -6.03
N CYS A 61 23.90 -2.18 -6.07
CA CYS A 61 24.72 -2.65 -7.19
C CYS A 61 24.24 -3.94 -7.86
N SER A 62 23.07 -4.47 -7.55
CA SER A 62 22.44 -5.43 -8.45
C SER A 62 21.71 -4.63 -9.53
N GLU A 63 21.79 -5.04 -10.77
CA GLU A 63 21.13 -4.45 -11.95
C GLU A 63 19.58 -4.37 -11.86
N LYS A 64 19.02 -4.71 -10.73
CA LYS A 64 17.70 -4.34 -10.26
C LYS A 64 17.90 -3.28 -9.17
N SER A 65 18.24 -2.06 -9.58
CA SER A 65 18.14 -0.91 -8.71
C SER A 65 16.70 -0.88 -8.17
N LYS A 66 16.51 -1.24 -6.90
CA LYS A 66 15.30 -0.81 -6.19
C LYS A 66 15.37 0.71 -6.24
N GLN A 67 14.64 1.30 -7.20
CA GLN A 67 14.54 2.74 -7.28
C GLN A 67 14.10 3.21 -5.90
N LEU A 68 14.92 4.06 -5.31
CA LEU A 68 14.53 4.78 -4.13
C LEU A 68 13.11 5.30 -4.38
N LYS A 69 12.19 5.06 -3.45
CA LYS A 69 10.75 5.38 -3.57
C LYS A 69 10.46 6.88 -3.70
N PHE A 70 11.29 7.60 -4.41
CA PHE A 70 11.08 9.00 -4.77
C PHE A 70 10.44 9.08 -6.16
N GLY A 71 9.10 8.89 -6.15
CA GLY A 71 8.30 9.12 -7.35
C GLY A 71 8.75 8.31 -8.55
N THR A 72 8.43 7.02 -8.53
CA THR A 72 8.54 6.19 -9.74
C THR A 72 7.91 6.92 -10.93
N PRO A 73 8.46 6.78 -12.14
CA PRO A 73 7.92 7.48 -13.32
C PRO A 73 6.51 7.02 -13.73
N SER A 74 5.96 6.02 -13.07
CA SER A 74 4.59 5.52 -13.20
C SER A 74 4.26 4.62 -12.03
N ILE A 75 3.04 4.11 -11.97
CA ILE A 75 2.67 3.09 -10.99
C ILE A 75 3.52 1.83 -11.20
N MET A 76 3.98 1.25 -10.11
CA MET A 76 4.81 0.05 -10.13
C MET A 76 4.07 -1.09 -9.43
N ASP A 77 4.18 -2.29 -10.01
CA ASP A 77 3.62 -3.52 -9.45
C ASP A 77 2.14 -3.39 -9.05
N GLY A 78 1.33 -2.94 -9.99
CA GLY A 78 -0.11 -2.80 -9.78
C GLY A 78 -0.87 -4.12 -9.81
N GLY A 79 -0.21 -5.23 -10.19
CA GLY A 79 -0.69 -6.62 -10.04
C GLY A 79 -0.16 -7.31 -8.79
N PHE A 80 0.59 -6.61 -7.92
CA PHE A 80 1.10 -7.11 -6.63
C PHE A 80 1.98 -8.36 -6.69
N GLU A 81 2.60 -8.66 -7.82
CA GLU A 81 3.41 -9.86 -8.04
C GLU A 81 4.77 -9.82 -7.32
N ASN A 82 5.20 -8.65 -6.87
CA ASN A 82 6.42 -8.43 -6.08
C ASN A 82 6.11 -8.07 -4.62
N ALA A 83 5.02 -8.56 -4.08
CA ALA A 83 4.50 -8.22 -2.77
C ALA A 83 4.16 -6.71 -2.68
N PHE A 84 4.44 -6.08 -1.55
CA PHE A 84 4.27 -4.63 -1.40
C PHE A 84 5.58 -3.86 -1.55
N ASP A 85 6.53 -4.37 -2.33
CA ASP A 85 7.86 -3.73 -2.50
C ASP A 85 7.78 -2.29 -3.01
N TYR A 86 6.75 -1.97 -3.77
CA TYR A 86 6.51 -0.65 -4.36
C TYR A 86 5.35 0.12 -3.72
N TRP A 87 4.62 -0.53 -2.80
CA TRP A 87 3.49 0.03 -2.11
C TRP A 87 3.83 0.29 -0.65
N GLU A 88 3.41 1.40 -0.14
CA GLU A 88 3.44 1.67 1.29
C GLU A 88 2.14 1.19 1.92
N THR A 89 2.23 0.67 3.13
CA THR A 89 1.08 0.20 3.90
C THR A 89 1.00 0.98 5.21
N ASN A 90 -0.21 1.20 5.71
CA ASN A 90 -0.38 1.67 7.09
C ASN A 90 -0.36 0.49 8.07
N TYR A 91 -0.68 0.73 9.34
CA TYR A 91 -0.68 -0.30 10.41
C TYR A 91 -1.87 -1.26 10.36
N GLY A 92 -2.81 -1.08 9.42
CA GLY A 92 -3.97 -1.92 9.26
C GLY A 92 -3.67 -3.29 8.67
N ASP A 93 -4.68 -4.12 8.56
CA ASP A 93 -4.55 -5.46 8.02
C ASP A 93 -4.42 -5.43 6.49
N VAL A 94 -3.19 -5.59 6.03
CA VAL A 94 -2.82 -5.59 4.62
C VAL A 94 -2.12 -6.88 4.28
N ARG A 95 -2.66 -7.62 3.33
CA ARG A 95 -2.15 -8.96 2.95
C ARG A 95 -2.04 -9.11 1.44
N LEU A 96 -1.16 -10.03 1.01
CA LEU A 96 -1.16 -10.60 -0.31
C LEU A 96 -1.90 -11.92 -0.28
N VAL A 97 -2.81 -12.11 -1.21
CA VAL A 97 -3.58 -13.35 -1.33
C VAL A 97 -3.57 -13.88 -2.76
N GLN A 98 -3.57 -15.21 -2.90
CA GLN A 98 -3.71 -15.92 -4.18
C GLN A 98 -5.16 -16.29 -4.46
N ALA A 99 -5.97 -16.31 -3.44
CA ALA A 99 -7.41 -16.50 -3.51
C ALA A 99 -8.04 -16.02 -2.21
N LEU A 100 -9.30 -15.63 -2.27
CA LEU A 100 -10.15 -15.37 -1.12
C LEU A 100 -11.55 -15.85 -1.47
N ALA A 101 -12.09 -16.80 -0.69
CA ALA A 101 -13.31 -17.50 -1.06
C ALA A 101 -13.18 -18.08 -2.49
N ASN A 102 -14.11 -17.74 -3.37
CA ASN A 102 -14.08 -18.12 -4.78
C ASN A 102 -13.46 -17.04 -5.70
N PHE A 103 -12.90 -15.98 -5.14
CA PHE A 103 -12.22 -14.94 -5.90
C PHE A 103 -10.75 -15.26 -6.07
N THR A 104 -10.29 -15.18 -7.31
CA THR A 104 -8.88 -15.29 -7.70
C THR A 104 -8.41 -13.97 -8.30
N PRO A 105 -7.10 -13.71 -8.33
CA PRO A 105 -6.57 -12.51 -8.96
C PRO A 105 -7.06 -12.36 -10.41
N PRO A 106 -7.57 -11.19 -10.81
CA PRO A 106 -7.86 -10.86 -12.19
C PRO A 106 -6.63 -10.88 -13.11
N GLU A 107 -5.43 -10.71 -12.54
CA GLU A 107 -4.16 -10.78 -13.24
C GLU A 107 -3.12 -11.49 -12.38
N GLY A 108 -2.20 -12.24 -13.01
CA GLY A 108 -1.09 -12.87 -12.32
C GLY A 108 -1.47 -13.94 -11.30
N SER A 109 -0.78 -13.93 -10.17
CA SER A 109 -0.89 -14.95 -9.11
C SER A 109 -1.32 -14.37 -7.76
N PHE A 110 -1.23 -13.06 -7.58
CA PHE A 110 -1.49 -12.37 -6.33
C PHE A 110 -2.41 -11.17 -6.55
N MET A 111 -3.11 -10.80 -5.49
CA MET A 111 -3.88 -9.56 -5.37
C MET A 111 -3.71 -8.99 -3.97
N ALA A 112 -3.86 -7.69 -3.82
CA ALA A 112 -3.85 -7.07 -2.51
C ALA A 112 -5.20 -7.27 -1.82
N LEU A 113 -5.14 -7.49 -0.52
CA LEU A 113 -6.27 -7.45 0.39
C LEU A 113 -5.98 -6.40 1.45
N ILE A 114 -6.91 -5.49 1.66
CA ILE A 114 -6.93 -4.55 2.77
C ILE A 114 -8.22 -4.74 3.55
N SER A 115 -8.16 -4.75 4.88
CA SER A 115 -9.33 -5.01 5.73
C SER A 115 -9.33 -4.15 6.98
N SER A 116 -10.51 -3.83 7.43
CA SER A 116 -10.72 -3.13 8.70
C SER A 116 -10.47 -4.03 9.91
N GLY A 117 -10.47 -5.36 9.76
CA GLY A 117 -10.31 -6.21 10.94
C GLY A 117 -10.07 -7.70 10.72
N LEU A 118 -9.37 -8.12 9.66
CA LEU A 118 -9.09 -9.55 9.42
C LEU A 118 -8.45 -10.26 10.63
N GLY A 119 -9.27 -10.66 11.55
CA GLY A 119 -8.87 -11.48 12.67
C GLY A 119 -8.30 -10.74 13.87
N THR A 120 -8.38 -9.41 13.89
CA THR A 120 -8.05 -8.62 15.07
C THR A 120 -9.09 -7.52 15.24
N GLN A 121 -9.77 -7.48 16.37
CA GLN A 121 -10.75 -6.43 16.69
C GLN A 121 -10.12 -5.05 16.97
N VAL A 122 -8.94 -4.77 16.46
CA VAL A 122 -8.15 -3.61 16.92
C VAL A 122 -7.86 -2.62 15.80
N ASP A 123 -7.97 -3.01 14.54
CA ASP A 123 -7.57 -2.18 13.42
C ASP A 123 -8.76 -1.78 12.55
N SER A 124 -9.32 -0.65 12.90
CA SER A 124 -10.44 -0.07 12.15
C SER A 124 -10.05 0.64 10.86
N ASP A 125 -8.81 0.50 10.38
CA ASP A 125 -8.31 1.25 9.21
C ASP A 125 -7.14 0.52 8.55
N ALA A 126 -7.30 0.13 7.30
CA ALA A 126 -6.23 -0.42 6.47
C ALA A 126 -6.09 0.36 5.17
N ALA A 127 -4.86 0.63 4.76
CA ALA A 127 -4.60 1.33 3.51
C ALA A 127 -3.29 0.89 2.86
N ILE A 128 -3.30 0.91 1.53
CA ILE A 128 -2.11 0.87 0.69
C ILE A 128 -2.03 2.16 -0.12
N PHE A 129 -0.82 2.63 -0.37
CA PHE A 129 -0.64 3.82 -1.18
C PHE A 129 0.68 3.80 -1.93
N GLN A 130 0.70 4.47 -3.07
CA GLN A 130 1.88 4.66 -3.87
C GLN A 130 1.96 6.08 -4.40
N ARG A 131 3.13 6.71 -4.23
CA ARG A 131 3.44 7.99 -4.83
C ARG A 131 4.22 7.78 -6.12
N PHE A 132 3.72 8.34 -7.22
CA PHE A 132 4.34 8.22 -8.54
C PHE A 132 4.15 9.49 -9.37
N LYS A 133 4.93 9.61 -10.44
CA LYS A 133 4.75 10.67 -11.42
C LYS A 133 3.83 10.20 -12.53
N VAL A 134 2.76 10.93 -12.79
CA VAL A 134 1.86 10.63 -13.92
C VAL A 134 2.61 10.89 -15.22
N PRO A 135 2.73 9.92 -16.13
CA PRO A 135 3.30 10.15 -17.45
C PRO A 135 2.56 11.28 -18.19
N ILE A 136 3.27 12.08 -18.94
CA ILE A 136 2.67 13.23 -19.66
C ILE A 136 1.65 12.81 -20.73
N THR A 137 1.70 11.57 -21.17
CA THR A 137 0.78 10.99 -22.15
C THR A 137 -0.35 10.20 -21.52
N ALA A 138 -0.31 10.01 -20.20
CA ALA A 138 -1.31 9.23 -19.52
C ALA A 138 -2.62 10.00 -19.38
N THR A 139 -3.71 9.29 -19.62
CA THR A 139 -5.05 9.84 -19.53
C THR A 139 -5.94 9.08 -18.58
N ARG A 140 -5.59 7.83 -18.23
CA ARG A 140 -6.44 6.96 -17.40
C ARG A 140 -5.65 6.29 -16.28
N LEU A 141 -6.24 6.30 -15.09
CA LEU A 141 -5.95 5.38 -14.01
C LEU A 141 -6.98 4.25 -14.09
N LYS A 142 -6.52 3.00 -14.14
CA LYS A 142 -7.38 1.83 -14.17
C LYS A 142 -7.02 0.88 -13.05
N PHE A 143 -8.00 0.22 -12.49
CA PHE A 143 -7.82 -0.88 -11.52
C PHE A 143 -9.11 -1.68 -11.39
N MET A 144 -8.98 -2.85 -10.76
CA MET A 144 -10.11 -3.67 -10.35
C MET A 144 -10.16 -3.77 -8.83
N TYR A 145 -11.37 -3.81 -8.29
CA TYR A 145 -11.60 -4.05 -6.87
C TYR A 145 -12.89 -4.85 -6.64
N ASN A 146 -12.95 -5.50 -5.49
CA ASN A 146 -14.15 -6.17 -4.98
C ASN A 146 -14.21 -5.95 -3.47
N VAL A 147 -15.30 -5.40 -2.97
CA VAL A 147 -15.49 -5.19 -1.54
C VAL A 147 -16.25 -6.37 -0.96
N ILE A 148 -15.80 -6.86 0.18
CA ILE A 148 -16.39 -7.97 0.92
C ILE A 148 -16.64 -7.48 2.34
N SER A 149 -17.83 -7.74 2.89
CA SER A 149 -18.20 -7.28 4.23
C SER A 149 -19.16 -8.26 4.90
N GLU A 150 -19.11 -8.28 6.22
CA GLU A 150 -20.06 -8.97 7.09
C GLU A 150 -21.28 -8.10 7.46
N GLU A 151 -21.18 -6.77 7.29
CA GLU A 151 -22.25 -5.82 7.63
C GLU A 151 -23.56 -6.01 6.86
N PRO A 152 -23.58 -6.29 5.53
CA PRO A 152 -24.82 -6.60 4.83
C PRO A 152 -25.37 -7.98 5.25
N SER A 153 -26.67 -8.18 5.19
CA SER A 153 -27.74 -7.24 4.83
C SER A 153 -28.33 -6.51 6.05
N GLU A 154 -27.90 -6.87 7.26
CA GLU A 154 -28.56 -6.48 8.51
C GLU A 154 -28.37 -4.99 8.81
N PHE A 155 -27.21 -4.46 8.48
CA PHE A 155 -26.82 -3.08 8.81
C PHE A 155 -27.01 -2.09 7.65
N VAL A 156 -27.50 -2.53 6.49
CA VAL A 156 -27.82 -1.62 5.39
C VAL A 156 -28.87 -0.60 5.83
N GLY A 157 -28.53 0.68 5.71
CA GLY A 157 -29.35 1.79 6.17
C GLY A 157 -29.14 2.19 7.64
N SER A 158 -28.16 1.56 8.32
CA SER A 158 -27.80 1.86 9.70
C SER A 158 -26.67 2.90 9.78
N THR A 159 -26.15 3.13 11.01
CA THR A 159 -24.97 3.94 11.28
C THR A 159 -23.66 3.13 11.16
N PHE A 160 -23.74 1.82 11.04
CA PHE A 160 -22.64 0.92 10.76
C PHE A 160 -22.45 0.91 9.24
N ASP A 161 -21.63 1.83 8.76
CA ASP A 161 -21.50 2.14 7.34
C ASP A 161 -20.04 2.08 6.91
N ASP A 162 -19.47 0.90 7.05
CA ASP A 162 -18.08 0.64 6.68
C ASP A 162 -17.79 1.02 5.24
N ARG A 163 -16.54 1.37 4.98
CA ARG A 163 -16.19 2.06 3.76
C ARG A 163 -14.95 1.51 3.08
N PHE A 164 -15.01 1.57 1.76
CA PHE A 164 -13.84 1.50 0.89
C PHE A 164 -13.75 2.76 0.03
N GLU A 165 -12.59 3.38 0.02
CA GLU A 165 -12.34 4.60 -0.73
C GLU A 165 -11.04 4.53 -1.51
N VAL A 166 -11.04 5.11 -2.71
CA VAL A 166 -9.82 5.37 -3.47
C VAL A 166 -9.70 6.86 -3.73
N THR A 167 -8.56 7.42 -3.36
CA THR A 167 -8.28 8.84 -3.51
C THR A 167 -6.96 9.10 -4.23
N ILE A 168 -6.90 10.23 -4.92
CA ILE A 168 -5.67 10.82 -5.46
C ILE A 168 -5.41 12.10 -4.68
N THR A 169 -4.19 12.23 -4.14
CA THR A 169 -3.72 13.48 -3.54
C THR A 169 -2.63 14.09 -4.43
N ASP A 170 -2.81 15.32 -4.86
CA ASP A 170 -1.85 16.03 -5.69
C ASP A 170 -0.72 16.70 -4.87
N SER A 171 0.20 17.38 -5.55
CA SER A 171 1.33 18.09 -4.92
C SER A 171 0.91 19.29 -4.06
N ASN A 172 -0.33 19.75 -4.21
CA ASN A 172 -0.91 20.85 -3.42
C ASN A 172 -1.72 20.35 -2.22
N ASN A 173 -1.69 19.02 -1.97
CA ASN A 173 -2.53 18.33 -0.98
C ASN A 173 -4.03 18.40 -1.30
N THR A 174 -4.41 18.62 -2.55
CA THR A 174 -5.81 18.52 -2.97
C THR A 174 -6.16 17.05 -3.13
N VAL A 175 -7.23 16.62 -2.47
CA VAL A 175 -7.72 15.25 -2.50
C VAL A 175 -8.86 15.16 -3.52
N THR A 176 -8.74 14.23 -4.45
CA THR A 176 -9.77 13.86 -5.43
C THR A 176 -10.24 12.45 -5.14
N GLN A 177 -11.54 12.27 -4.91
CA GLN A 177 -12.15 10.96 -4.72
C GLN A 177 -12.33 10.28 -6.07
N VAL A 178 -11.85 9.04 -6.19
CA VAL A 178 -11.94 8.20 -7.40
C VAL A 178 -13.04 7.16 -7.24
N VAL A 179 -13.09 6.51 -6.08
CA VAL A 179 -14.10 5.51 -5.71
C VAL A 179 -14.57 5.79 -4.29
N TYR A 180 -15.83 5.57 -4.06
CA TYR A 180 -16.42 5.50 -2.74
C TYR A 180 -17.47 4.38 -2.73
N GLU A 181 -17.28 3.42 -1.86
CA GLU A 181 -18.23 2.36 -1.56
C GLU A 181 -18.48 2.38 -0.06
N SER A 182 -19.73 2.16 0.32
CA SER A 182 -20.09 1.96 1.71
C SER A 182 -21.18 0.89 1.82
N ILE A 183 -21.43 0.42 3.02
CA ILE A 183 -22.49 -0.55 3.28
C ILE A 183 -23.84 -0.04 2.75
N ASN A 184 -24.09 1.24 2.97
CA ASN A 184 -25.35 1.88 2.60
C ASN A 184 -25.48 2.23 1.11
N THR A 185 -24.37 2.36 0.39
CA THR A 185 -24.36 2.81 -1.01
C THR A 185 -24.12 1.71 -2.02
N SER A 186 -23.58 0.58 -1.59
CA SER A 186 -23.21 -0.53 -2.46
C SER A 186 -24.37 -1.53 -2.65
N SER A 187 -24.27 -2.32 -3.72
CA SER A 187 -25.16 -3.46 -3.95
C SER A 187 -24.46 -4.74 -3.54
N TRP A 188 -25.09 -5.51 -2.69
CA TRP A 188 -24.50 -6.66 -2.04
C TRP A 188 -25.06 -7.98 -2.54
N ILE A 189 -24.18 -8.95 -2.75
CA ILE A 189 -24.48 -10.32 -3.15
C ILE A 189 -23.96 -11.23 -2.06
N SER A 190 -24.77 -12.17 -1.58
CA SER A 190 -24.35 -13.13 -0.57
C SER A 190 -23.17 -13.98 -1.06
N LEU A 191 -22.11 -14.05 -0.25
CA LEU A 191 -20.96 -14.91 -0.52
C LEU A 191 -21.33 -16.37 -0.19
N PRO A 192 -21.32 -17.28 -1.19
CA PRO A 192 -21.66 -18.68 -0.94
C PRO A 192 -20.72 -19.32 0.08
N GLY A 193 -21.28 -19.95 1.11
CA GLY A 193 -20.51 -20.59 2.16
C GLY A 193 -20.09 -19.68 3.30
N GLY A 194 -20.43 -18.40 3.26
CA GLY A 194 -20.08 -17.43 4.29
C GLY A 194 -18.56 -17.35 4.52
N GLN A 195 -18.13 -17.36 5.77
CA GLN A 195 -16.71 -17.41 6.16
C GLN A 195 -16.12 -18.82 6.11
N SER A 196 -16.81 -19.81 5.58
CA SER A 196 -16.48 -21.23 5.75
C SER A 196 -15.15 -21.68 5.14
N ASP A 197 -14.50 -20.83 4.38
CA ASP A 197 -13.24 -21.12 3.68
C ASP A 197 -12.00 -20.55 4.35
N GLY A 198 -11.98 -20.50 5.67
CA GLY A 198 -10.77 -20.24 6.43
C GLY A 198 -10.76 -18.96 7.24
N GLY A 199 -11.90 -18.36 7.50
CA GLY A 199 -12.00 -17.24 8.42
C GLY A 199 -11.42 -15.96 7.83
N ILE A 200 -12.06 -15.45 6.79
CA ILE A 200 -11.73 -14.14 6.23
C ILE A 200 -11.86 -13.07 7.31
N PHE A 201 -12.93 -13.17 8.06
CA PHE A 201 -13.23 -12.31 9.19
C PHE A 201 -13.30 -13.14 10.48
N ASN A 202 -12.88 -12.57 11.58
CA ASN A 202 -12.84 -13.27 12.86
C ASN A 202 -13.76 -12.57 13.86
N GLY A 203 -14.96 -13.12 14.04
CA GLY A 203 -15.87 -12.66 15.08
C GLY A 203 -17.27 -12.30 14.64
N GLY A 204 -17.53 -12.32 13.34
CA GLY A 204 -18.87 -12.11 12.80
C GLY A 204 -19.78 -13.31 12.91
N ASP A 205 -20.97 -13.22 12.37
CA ASP A 205 -22.02 -14.25 12.41
C ASP A 205 -21.81 -15.40 11.40
N GLY A 206 -20.73 -15.34 10.61
CA GLY A 206 -20.41 -16.32 9.57
C GLY A 206 -21.09 -16.06 8.25
N THR A 207 -21.75 -14.92 8.06
CA THR A 207 -22.26 -14.46 6.78
C THR A 207 -21.35 -13.37 6.21
N ALA A 208 -21.14 -13.39 4.92
CA ALA A 208 -20.42 -12.35 4.22
C ALA A 208 -21.07 -12.06 2.85
N PHE A 209 -20.88 -10.85 2.40
CA PHE A 209 -21.41 -10.35 1.14
C PHE A 209 -20.30 -9.67 0.33
N HIS A 210 -20.48 -9.56 -0.96
CA HIS A 210 -19.50 -8.93 -1.86
C HIS A 210 -20.16 -8.06 -2.93
N THR A 211 -19.39 -7.17 -3.54
CA THR A 211 -19.84 -6.28 -4.62
C THR A 211 -19.57 -6.82 -6.02
N GLU A 212 -18.95 -7.98 -6.16
CA GLU A 212 -18.29 -8.47 -7.38
C GLU A 212 -17.10 -7.59 -7.81
N TRP A 213 -16.34 -8.10 -8.79
CA TRP A 213 -15.26 -7.34 -9.38
C TRP A 213 -15.77 -6.13 -10.16
N LYS A 214 -15.38 -4.95 -9.74
CA LYS A 214 -15.66 -3.69 -10.42
C LYS A 214 -14.41 -3.19 -11.16
N ASN A 215 -14.60 -2.70 -12.37
CA ASN A 215 -13.56 -2.09 -13.18
C ASN A 215 -13.66 -0.57 -13.07
N VAL A 216 -12.57 0.08 -12.70
CA VAL A 216 -12.44 1.53 -12.68
C VAL A 216 -11.64 2.01 -13.87
N SER A 217 -12.07 3.12 -14.47
CA SER A 217 -11.33 3.89 -15.46
C SER A 217 -11.56 5.37 -15.18
N PHE A 218 -10.62 5.98 -14.45
CA PHE A 218 -10.71 7.36 -14.00
C PHE A 218 -9.81 8.27 -14.85
N ASP A 219 -10.30 9.44 -15.23
CA ASP A 219 -9.53 10.42 -16.01
C ASP A 219 -8.50 11.13 -15.14
N ILE A 220 -7.22 10.94 -15.44
CA ILE A 220 -6.08 11.55 -14.73
C ILE A 220 -5.30 12.54 -15.60
N SER A 221 -5.84 12.94 -16.74
CA SER A 221 -5.16 13.87 -17.67
C SER A 221 -4.78 15.21 -17.01
N LEU A 222 -5.56 15.67 -16.04
CA LEU A 222 -5.26 16.87 -15.25
C LEU A 222 -4.01 16.75 -14.40
N PHE A 223 -3.56 15.53 -14.09
CA PHE A 223 -2.36 15.27 -13.29
C PHE A 223 -1.13 14.96 -14.15
N ALA A 224 -1.24 15.02 -15.49
CA ALA A 224 -0.14 14.70 -16.40
C ALA A 224 1.15 15.46 -16.06
N GLY A 225 2.25 14.74 -15.89
CA GLY A 225 3.54 15.27 -15.49
C GLY A 225 3.70 15.63 -14.02
N GLN A 226 2.66 15.51 -13.21
CA GLN A 226 2.68 15.82 -11.77
C GLN A 226 2.95 14.56 -10.94
N TYR A 227 3.46 14.74 -9.72
CA TYR A 227 3.49 13.70 -8.72
C TYR A 227 2.14 13.66 -7.99
N ILE A 228 1.59 12.46 -7.89
CA ILE A 228 0.38 12.19 -7.11
C ILE A 228 0.61 11.03 -6.14
N THR A 229 -0.19 10.96 -5.10
CA THR A 229 -0.31 9.79 -4.24
C THR A 229 -1.67 9.16 -4.46
N LEU A 230 -1.68 7.93 -4.95
CA LEU A 230 -2.86 7.07 -4.99
C LEU A 230 -2.97 6.35 -3.66
N LYS A 231 -4.12 6.43 -3.00
CA LYS A 231 -4.42 5.73 -1.74
C LYS A 231 -5.69 4.92 -1.89
N LEU A 232 -5.63 3.66 -1.48
CA LEU A 232 -6.79 2.77 -1.37
C LEU A 232 -6.92 2.42 0.11
N ARG A 233 -8.13 2.58 0.67
CA ARG A 233 -8.38 2.50 2.10
C ARG A 233 -9.70 1.82 2.40
N THR A 234 -9.71 0.99 3.47
CA THR A 234 -10.91 0.39 4.07
C THR A 234 -10.93 0.76 5.55
N TRP A 235 -12.11 1.07 6.12
CA TRP A 235 -12.22 1.36 7.55
C TRP A 235 -13.64 1.15 8.07
N ASP A 236 -13.71 0.80 9.36
CA ASP A 236 -14.96 0.65 10.09
C ASP A 236 -15.59 1.99 10.41
N VAL A 237 -16.91 1.99 10.48
CA VAL A 237 -17.71 3.13 10.90
C VAL A 237 -18.79 2.67 11.86
N GLY A 238 -18.67 3.09 13.10
CA GLY A 238 -19.69 2.85 14.12
C GLY A 238 -19.27 1.86 15.19
N ASP A 239 -18.67 0.77 14.84
CA ASP A 239 -18.06 -0.20 15.76
C ASP A 239 -16.81 -0.87 15.13
N SER A 240 -16.44 -2.03 15.60
CA SER A 240 -15.33 -2.86 15.11
C SER A 240 -15.67 -4.34 15.21
N ALA A 241 -16.93 -4.71 15.05
CA ALA A 241 -17.41 -6.06 15.29
C ALA A 241 -17.60 -6.87 14.00
N PHE A 242 -18.06 -6.21 12.96
CA PHE A 242 -18.24 -6.77 11.63
C PHE A 242 -17.29 -6.06 10.67
N ASP A 243 -16.47 -6.82 9.99
CA ASP A 243 -15.34 -6.30 9.24
C ASP A 243 -15.65 -6.14 7.76
N THR A 244 -14.94 -5.20 7.14
CA THR A 244 -14.99 -4.94 5.70
C THR A 244 -13.61 -5.03 5.09
N ALA A 245 -13.49 -5.75 3.98
CA ALA A 245 -12.27 -5.92 3.22
C ALA A 245 -12.43 -5.51 1.76
N ALA A 246 -11.35 -5.11 1.11
CA ALA A 246 -11.30 -4.91 -0.32
C ALA A 246 -10.18 -5.72 -0.94
N LEU A 247 -10.52 -6.46 -2.00
CA LEU A 247 -9.57 -7.07 -2.92
C LEU A 247 -9.24 -6.06 -4.02
N ILE A 248 -7.98 -5.94 -4.37
CA ILE A 248 -7.49 -4.94 -5.34
C ILE A 248 -6.49 -5.61 -6.28
N ASP A 249 -6.61 -5.31 -7.58
CA ASP A 249 -5.70 -5.81 -8.60
C ASP A 249 -5.68 -4.93 -9.84
N ARG A 250 -4.70 -5.16 -10.75
CA ARG A 250 -4.56 -4.52 -12.06
C ARG A 250 -4.53 -3.00 -12.00
N VAL A 251 -3.80 -2.43 -11.04
CA VAL A 251 -3.63 -0.98 -10.93
C VAL A 251 -2.63 -0.51 -11.98
N LEU A 252 -3.07 0.27 -12.93
CA LEU A 252 -2.23 0.76 -14.03
C LEU A 252 -2.59 2.18 -14.47
N VAL A 253 -1.63 2.82 -15.11
CA VAL A 253 -1.77 4.16 -15.70
C VAL A 253 -1.45 4.08 -17.19
N GLU A 254 -2.37 4.56 -18.04
CA GLU A 254 -2.25 4.55 -19.50
C GLU A 254 -2.70 5.85 -20.18
#